data_07b669ba0d8580fc0be1d88c7098f6c2
#
_entry.id   07b669ba0d8580fc0be1d88c7098f6c2
#
_cell.length_a   1.000
_cell.length_b   1.000
_cell.length_c   1.000
_cell.angle_alpha   90.00
_cell.angle_beta   90.00
_cell.angle_gamma   90.00
#
_symmetry.space_group_name_H-M   'P 1'
#
loop_
_entity.id
_entity.type
_entity.pdbx_description
1 polymer ?
#
loop_
_entity_poly.entity_id
_entity_poly.type
_entity_poly.pdbx_seq_one_letter_code
_entity_poly.pdbx_strand_id
1 'polypeptide(L)' 'MKKFEYFVLESTSGIFKGIDREELASQLTRLGSAGWEVVSTVGIIAGGITTGLLTTLKRELPS' A
#
# COMPACT_ATOMS: atom_id res chain seq x y z
N MET A 1 16.93 -3.03 -20.70
CA MET A 1 15.74 -3.61 -20.03
C MET A 1 15.38 -2.79 -18.80
N LYS A 2 14.12 -2.44 -18.64
CA LYS A 2 13.66 -1.71 -17.45
C LYS A 2 13.65 -2.62 -16.24
N LYS A 3 14.13 -2.10 -15.13
CA LYS A 3 14.12 -2.81 -13.85
C LYS A 3 13.33 -2.00 -12.84
N PHE A 4 12.67 -2.69 -11.94
CA PHE A 4 11.82 -2.05 -10.93
C PHE A 4 12.21 -2.54 -9.54
N GLU A 5 12.04 -1.68 -8.57
CA GLU A 5 12.04 -2.09 -7.17
C GLU A 5 10.61 -2.04 -6.64
N TYR A 6 10.34 -2.81 -5.61
CA TYR A 6 8.98 -2.97 -5.08
C TYR A 6 8.96 -2.64 -3.60
N PHE A 7 7.87 -2.04 -3.19
CA PHE A 7 7.59 -1.71 -1.80
C PHE A 7 6.22 -2.25 -1.44
N VAL A 8 6.11 -2.92 -0.30
CA VAL A 8 4.83 -3.43 0.18
C VAL A 8 4.43 -2.61 1.41
N LEU A 9 3.34 -1.89 1.28
CA LEU A 9 2.78 -1.09 2.37
C LEU A 9 1.66 -1.88 3.03
N GLU A 10 1.79 -2.12 4.33
CA GLU A 10 0.75 -2.76 5.11
C GLU A 10 -0.03 -1.72 5.88
N SER A 11 -1.35 -1.73 5.69
CA SER A 11 -2.27 -0.86 6.42
C SER A 11 -3.17 -1.73 7.27
N THR A 12 -3.11 -1.57 8.59
CA THR A 12 -3.92 -2.37 9.52
C THR A 12 -5.08 -1.54 10.06
N SER A 13 -6.21 -2.20 10.28
CA SER A 13 -7.35 -1.56 10.91
C SER A 13 -7.26 -1.75 12.43
N GLY A 14 -7.66 -0.73 13.18
CA GLY A 14 -7.87 -0.86 14.60
C GLY A 14 -9.11 -1.70 14.89
N ILE A 15 -9.21 -2.21 16.12
CA ILE A 15 -10.34 -3.07 16.50
C ILE A 15 -11.70 -2.37 16.31
N PHE A 16 -11.74 -1.06 16.49
CA PHE A 16 -12.99 -0.30 16.42
C PHE A 16 -13.02 0.77 15.33
N LYS A 17 -11.96 0.92 14.54
CA LYS A 17 -11.86 2.08 13.64
C LYS A 17 -11.89 1.76 12.16
N GLY A 18 -11.64 0.54 11.76
CA GLY A 18 -11.43 0.27 10.35
C GLY A 18 -10.17 0.97 9.83
N ILE A 19 -10.01 0.96 8.51
CA ILE A 19 -8.83 1.55 7.87
C ILE A 19 -9.05 3.05 7.70
N ASP A 20 -8.08 3.85 8.15
CA ASP A 20 -8.12 5.30 8.00
C ASP A 20 -7.77 5.66 6.57
N ARG A 21 -8.79 6.05 5.80
CA ARG A 21 -8.61 6.37 4.38
C ARG A 21 -7.78 7.62 4.15
N GLU A 22 -7.89 8.60 5.03
CA GLU A 22 -7.13 9.85 4.89
C GLU A 22 -5.65 9.59 5.12
N GLU A 23 -5.31 8.80 6.13
CA GLU A 23 -3.92 8.44 6.39
C GLU A 23 -3.35 7.61 5.26
N LEU A 24 -4.11 6.64 4.77
CA LEU A 24 -3.65 5.82 3.64
C LEU A 24 -3.42 6.67 2.40
N ALA A 25 -4.35 7.57 2.09
CA ALA A 25 -4.20 8.47 0.94
C ALA A 25 -2.97 9.36 1.10
N SER A 26 -2.71 9.84 2.31
CA SER A 26 -1.54 10.65 2.60
C SER A 26 -0.24 9.88 2.39
N GLN A 27 -0.20 8.63 2.86
CA GLN A 27 0.95 7.76 2.67
C GLN A 27 1.18 7.47 1.18
N LEU A 28 0.13 7.17 0.44
CA LEU A 28 0.22 6.90 -1.00
C LEU A 28 0.67 8.14 -1.77
N THR A 29 0.18 9.30 -1.40
CA THR A 29 0.60 10.56 -2.02
C THR A 29 2.08 10.81 -1.80
N ARG A 30 2.57 10.55 -0.59
CA ARG A 30 3.98 10.70 -0.26
C ARG A 30 4.85 9.73 -1.05
N LEU A 31 4.42 8.49 -1.15
CA LEU A 31 5.14 7.48 -1.93
C LEU A 31 5.12 7.83 -3.42
N GLY A 32 3.97 8.29 -3.94
CA GLY A 32 3.86 8.72 -5.33
C GLY A 32 4.80 9.89 -5.65
N SER A 33 4.96 10.81 -4.70
CA SER A 33 5.90 11.92 -4.87
C SER A 33 7.35 11.45 -4.96
N ALA A 34 7.65 10.28 -4.42
CA ALA A 34 8.97 9.67 -4.51
C ALA A 34 9.12 8.76 -5.74
N GLY A 35 8.11 8.74 -6.62
CA GLY A 35 8.15 7.96 -7.85
C GLY A 35 7.51 6.59 -7.78
N TRP A 36 6.89 6.25 -6.65
CA TRP A 36 6.23 4.96 -6.49
C TRP A 36 4.85 4.95 -7.13
N GLU A 37 4.50 3.82 -7.71
CA GLU A 37 3.20 3.65 -8.35
C GLU A 37 2.54 2.37 -7.85
N VAL A 38 1.25 2.44 -7.53
CA VAL A 38 0.50 1.30 -7.01
C VAL A 38 0.28 0.27 -8.11
N VAL A 39 0.64 -0.97 -7.81
CA VAL A 39 0.44 -2.11 -8.73
C VAL A 39 -0.81 -2.88 -8.34
N SER A 40 -0.99 -3.13 -7.05
CA SER A 40 -2.13 -3.89 -6.56
C SER A 40 -2.37 -3.61 -5.08
N THR A 41 -3.61 -3.85 -4.66
CA THR A 41 -3.99 -3.80 -3.25
C THR A 41 -4.84 -5.02 -2.95
N VAL A 42 -4.49 -5.77 -1.91
CA VAL A 42 -5.26 -6.94 -1.49
C VAL A 42 -5.64 -6.80 -0.02
N GLY A 43 -6.79 -7.36 0.32
CA GLY A 43 -7.25 -7.36 1.71
C GLY A 43 -6.63 -8.50 2.51
N ILE A 44 -6.32 -8.22 3.75
CA ILE A 44 -5.92 -9.25 4.71
C ILE A 44 -7.18 -9.67 5.45
N ILE A 45 -7.52 -10.94 5.38
CA ILE A 45 -8.75 -11.46 5.98
C ILE A 45 -8.40 -12.40 7.12
N ALA A 46 -9.02 -12.16 8.28
CA ALA A 46 -8.88 -13.03 9.43
C ALA A 46 -10.26 -13.17 10.07
N GLY A 47 -10.71 -14.43 10.29
CA GLY A 47 -12.01 -14.68 10.90
C GLY A 47 -13.19 -14.15 10.11
N GLY A 48 -13.06 -14.09 8.77
CA GLY A 48 -14.13 -13.57 7.90
C GLY A 48 -14.21 -12.05 7.83
N ILE A 49 -13.26 -11.34 8.44
CA ILE A 49 -13.25 -9.88 8.48
C ILE A 49 -11.96 -9.38 7.83
N THR A 50 -12.06 -8.29 7.07
CA THR A 50 -10.88 -7.62 6.54
C THR A 50 -10.20 -6.85 7.66
N THR A 51 -8.97 -7.24 8.00
CA THR A 51 -8.21 -6.65 9.10
C THR A 51 -7.14 -5.68 8.63
N GLY A 52 -6.90 -5.61 7.33
CA GLY A 52 -5.90 -4.71 6.80
C GLY A 52 -5.82 -4.82 5.29
N LEU A 53 -4.89 -4.05 4.73
CA LEU A 53 -4.62 -4.04 3.29
C LEU A 53 -3.12 -4.18 3.07
N LEU A 54 -2.75 -4.92 2.03
CA LEU A 54 -1.38 -4.95 1.52
C LEU A 54 -1.38 -4.28 0.16
N THR A 55 -0.66 -3.18 0.06
CA THR A 55 -0.54 -2.43 -1.18
C THR A 55 0.87 -2.60 -1.71
N THR A 56 0.98 -3.13 -2.92
CA THR A 56 2.26 -3.30 -3.59
C THR A 56 2.47 -2.13 -4.54
N LEU A 57 3.62 -1.49 -4.41
CA LEU A 57 4.02 -0.38 -5.27
C LEU A 57 5.31 -0.75 -5.98
N LYS A 58 5.53 -0.15 -7.13
CA LYS A 58 6.79 -0.31 -7.86
C LYS A 58 7.35 1.05 -8.23
N ARG A 59 8.66 1.09 -8.43
CA ARG A 59 9.34 2.27 -8.91
C ARG A 59 10.46 1.82 -9.84
N GLU A 60 10.60 2.51 -10.98
CA GLU A 60 11.64 2.17 -11.93
C GLU A 60 13.01 2.51 -11.34
N LEU A 61 13.93 1.56 -11.44
CA LEU A 61 15.30 1.79 -11.02
C LEU A 61 16.04 2.62 -12.06
N PRO A 62 16.88 3.56 -11.64
CA PRO A 62 17.72 4.29 -12.58
C PRO A 62 18.63 3.32 -13.32
N SER A 63 18.80 3.56 -14.61
CA SER A 63 19.64 2.73 -15.46
C SER A 63 21.11 3.19 -15.40
#